data_49371397d7860ed2694201046a048f00
#
_entry.id   49371397d7860ed2694201046a048f00
#
_cell.length_a   1.000
_cell.length_b   1.000
_cell.length_c   1.000
_cell.angle_alpha   90.00
_cell.angle_beta   90.00
_cell.angle_gamma   90.00
#
_symmetry.space_group_name_H-M   'P 1'
#
loop_
_entity.id
_entity.type
_entity.pdbx_description
1 polymer ?
#
loop_
_entity_poly.entity_id
_entity_poly.type
_entity_poly.pdbx_seq_one_letter_code
_entity_poly.pdbx_strand_id
1 'polypeptide(L)'
;MTEIARVTLQFVNGIALILVIIYAAALLVLSAGRRGGGGVDYLLAGRRLTLPAFVATLVTTWYGGILGIGEYAWSYGISTWIVFGIPYYLAAILFAFWLAPRLRRTGAITIPDLLVEAYGRKASTTGAVAVYASTVPVAYLLMVATLLSQITGWSILTTVLVGAAFSALYVALSGFRAVVRTDVLQLVLMYGGFLILLPAALAHTGGFGGLWNALPESHRSWDGGLGWQTVLVWYLIALQTVVEPSFYQRVFAARSPRVAKIGVIASVAMWIVFDFFTVFSGLAARVLIPDLADPMAAYPALAGLVLSPWLAAVFIVALFATVMSTLDSYLFIAATTVGHDFASQPAGPDIVRRRTRMGLALSAVLASVGALVFDSAVQVWHDVGSVVTSTLLLPVLAIHLPAPWKPSEIGAVSAMITAAVIATTWIVLRRGDAYLLDLEPMFPALFGAACCLLADHLSRPKESS
;
A
#
# COMPACT_ATOMS: atom_id res chain seq x y z
N MET A 1 -25.07 22.51 -12.89
CA MET A 1 -23.76 22.67 -13.55
C MET A 1 -24.01 23.47 -14.83
N THR A 2 -23.35 24.62 -14.98
CA THR A 2 -23.52 25.46 -16.17
C THR A 2 -22.96 24.76 -17.42
N GLU A 3 -23.45 25.11 -18.60
CA GLU A 3 -23.00 24.54 -19.89
C GLU A 3 -21.49 24.74 -20.10
N ILE A 4 -20.97 25.91 -19.70
CA ILE A 4 -19.52 26.23 -19.69
C ILE A 4 -18.73 25.25 -18.81
N ALA A 5 -19.21 24.97 -17.60
CA ALA A 5 -18.54 24.03 -16.70
C ALA A 5 -18.52 22.59 -17.27
N ARG A 6 -19.58 22.20 -17.98
CA ARG A 6 -19.66 20.89 -18.65
C ARG A 6 -18.67 20.78 -19.82
N VAL A 7 -18.56 21.81 -20.64
CA VAL A 7 -17.60 21.87 -21.76
C VAL A 7 -16.17 21.88 -21.27
N THR A 8 -15.87 22.64 -20.20
CA THR A 8 -14.53 22.68 -19.59
C THR A 8 -14.15 21.30 -19.03
N LEU A 9 -15.06 20.61 -18.35
CA LEU A 9 -14.81 19.27 -17.81
C LEU A 9 -14.56 18.25 -18.93
N GLN A 10 -15.34 18.28 -20.01
CA GLN A 10 -15.12 17.41 -21.17
C GLN A 10 -13.77 17.66 -21.83
N PHE A 11 -13.33 18.92 -21.92
CA PHE A 11 -12.05 19.28 -22.47
C PHE A 11 -10.88 18.76 -21.59
N VAL A 12 -10.98 18.94 -20.26
CA VAL A 12 -9.99 18.39 -19.31
C VAL A 12 -9.91 16.87 -19.42
N ASN A 13 -11.04 16.18 -19.49
CA ASN A 13 -11.09 14.72 -19.61
C ASN A 13 -10.48 14.24 -20.93
N GLY A 14 -10.71 14.94 -22.05
CA GLY A 14 -10.11 14.60 -23.34
C GLY A 14 -8.58 14.71 -23.32
N ILE A 15 -8.02 15.78 -22.74
CA ILE A 15 -6.58 15.94 -22.57
C ILE A 15 -6.03 14.88 -21.62
N ALA A 16 -6.69 14.66 -20.49
CA ALA A 16 -6.29 13.67 -19.50
C ALA A 16 -6.22 12.26 -20.11
N LEU A 17 -7.19 11.88 -20.93
CA LEU A 17 -7.21 10.59 -21.60
C LEU A 17 -6.01 10.43 -22.57
N ILE A 18 -5.68 11.46 -23.36
CA ILE A 18 -4.50 11.44 -24.24
C ILE A 18 -3.22 11.28 -23.40
N LEU A 19 -3.09 12.04 -22.32
CA LEU A 19 -1.92 11.97 -21.44
C LEU A 19 -1.82 10.62 -20.71
N VAL A 20 -2.94 10.02 -20.30
CA VAL A 20 -2.98 8.66 -19.71
C VAL A 20 -2.55 7.62 -20.74
N ILE A 21 -2.94 7.75 -22.02
CA ILE A 21 -2.49 6.85 -23.10
C ILE A 21 -0.98 7.00 -23.32
N ILE A 22 -0.45 8.23 -23.34
CA ILE A 22 1.00 8.48 -23.44
C ILE A 22 1.73 7.89 -22.24
N TYR A 23 1.21 8.09 -21.03
CA TYR A 23 1.73 7.49 -19.81
C TYR A 23 1.74 5.95 -19.89
N ALA A 24 0.64 5.34 -20.31
CA ALA A 24 0.54 3.89 -20.50
C ALA A 24 1.57 3.36 -21.52
N ALA A 25 1.75 4.07 -22.63
CA ALA A 25 2.79 3.74 -23.61
C ALA A 25 4.20 3.85 -23.02
N ALA A 26 4.48 4.88 -22.21
CA ALA A 26 5.75 5.02 -21.50
C ALA A 26 6.00 3.86 -20.52
N LEU A 27 4.99 3.40 -19.78
CA LEU A 27 5.09 2.23 -18.91
C LEU A 27 5.45 0.96 -19.69
N LEU A 28 4.82 0.73 -20.85
CA LEU A 28 5.14 -0.41 -21.72
C LEU A 28 6.59 -0.34 -22.23
N VAL A 29 7.05 0.81 -22.67
CA VAL A 29 8.43 1.02 -23.15
C VAL A 29 9.44 0.77 -22.01
N LEU A 30 9.20 1.34 -20.82
CA LEU A 30 10.09 1.18 -19.66
C LEU A 30 10.12 -0.27 -19.15
N SER A 31 9.01 -1.00 -19.28
CA SER A 31 8.92 -2.40 -18.87
C SER A 31 9.48 -3.38 -19.90
N ALA A 32 9.61 -2.99 -21.17
CA ALA A 32 10.12 -3.84 -22.27
C ALA A 32 11.64 -4.12 -22.22
N GLY A 33 12.35 -3.74 -21.15
CA GLY A 33 13.79 -3.90 -21.02
C GLY A 33 14.29 -5.35 -20.99
N ARG A 34 15.63 -5.55 -20.96
CA ARG A 34 16.28 -6.87 -20.99
C ARG A 34 15.64 -7.82 -19.96
N ARG A 35 15.21 -8.98 -20.44
CA ARG A 35 14.72 -10.09 -19.62
C ARG A 35 15.85 -10.58 -18.72
N GLY A 36 15.66 -10.58 -17.40
CA GLY A 36 16.65 -11.06 -16.45
C GLY A 36 16.92 -12.57 -16.56
N GLY A 37 18.13 -13.00 -16.18
CA GLY A 37 18.63 -14.33 -16.46
C GLY A 37 18.22 -15.44 -15.49
N GLY A 38 17.51 -15.19 -14.37
CA GLY A 38 17.18 -16.22 -13.37
C GLY A 38 15.96 -15.89 -12.53
N GLY A 39 15.50 -16.85 -11.71
CA GLY A 39 14.34 -16.68 -10.83
C GLY A 39 14.50 -15.49 -9.86
N VAL A 40 15.63 -15.41 -9.15
CA VAL A 40 15.95 -14.28 -8.25
C VAL A 40 16.08 -12.95 -9.00
N ASP A 41 16.54 -12.98 -10.25
CA ASP A 41 16.62 -11.79 -11.08
C ASP A 41 15.22 -11.28 -11.46
N TYR A 42 14.29 -12.18 -11.73
CA TYR A 42 12.90 -11.85 -12.03
C TYR A 42 12.14 -11.34 -10.78
N LEU A 43 12.33 -12.00 -9.62
CA LEU A 43 11.60 -11.68 -8.39
C LEU A 43 12.17 -10.49 -7.61
N LEU A 44 13.51 -10.30 -7.61
CA LEU A 44 14.21 -9.32 -6.79
C LEU A 44 15.19 -8.42 -7.57
N ALA A 45 15.05 -8.31 -8.89
CA ALA A 45 15.97 -7.55 -9.75
C ALA A 45 17.45 -7.93 -9.54
N GLY A 46 17.72 -9.21 -9.22
CA GLY A 46 19.06 -9.73 -8.96
C GLY A 46 19.71 -9.21 -7.68
N ARG A 47 18.95 -8.70 -6.73
CA ARG A 47 19.43 -8.09 -5.47
C ARG A 47 20.40 -6.92 -5.71
N ARG A 48 20.15 -6.09 -6.72
CA ARG A 48 21.05 -5.01 -7.17
C ARG A 48 20.41 -3.62 -7.05
N LEU A 49 19.35 -3.47 -6.27
CA LEU A 49 18.73 -2.16 -6.05
C LEU A 49 19.74 -1.19 -5.44
N THR A 50 20.01 -0.11 -6.18
CA THR A 50 20.80 1.02 -5.71
C THR A 50 19.97 1.89 -4.77
N LEU A 51 20.60 2.79 -4.01
CA LEU A 51 19.90 3.66 -3.08
C LEU A 51 18.79 4.50 -3.76
N PRO A 52 19.05 5.21 -4.89
CA PRO A 52 17.98 5.96 -5.55
C PRO A 52 16.82 5.10 -6.04
N ALA A 53 17.13 3.93 -6.63
CA ALA A 53 16.09 3.00 -7.11
C ALA A 53 15.28 2.41 -5.95
N PHE A 54 15.92 2.10 -4.82
CA PHE A 54 15.25 1.63 -3.61
C PHE A 54 14.28 2.69 -3.08
N VAL A 55 14.74 3.93 -2.94
CA VAL A 55 13.91 5.05 -2.44
C VAL A 55 12.76 5.30 -3.40
N ALA A 56 13.00 5.38 -4.71
CA ALA A 56 11.95 5.60 -5.69
C ALA A 56 10.85 4.55 -5.58
N THR A 57 11.21 3.26 -5.61
CA THR A 57 10.21 2.19 -5.59
C THR A 57 9.52 2.04 -4.23
N LEU A 58 10.18 2.31 -3.10
CA LEU A 58 9.55 2.24 -1.79
C LEU A 58 8.60 3.43 -1.58
N VAL A 59 9.01 4.64 -1.97
CA VAL A 59 8.21 5.86 -1.81
C VAL A 59 6.92 5.76 -2.63
N THR A 60 7.01 5.42 -3.91
CA THR A 60 5.83 5.36 -4.79
C THR A 60 4.87 4.24 -4.41
N THR A 61 5.39 3.08 -3.99
CA THR A 61 4.54 1.94 -3.59
C THR A 61 3.73 2.22 -2.33
N TRP A 62 4.17 3.13 -1.47
CA TRP A 62 3.47 3.44 -0.23
C TRP A 62 2.21 4.27 -0.43
N TYR A 63 2.19 5.16 -1.43
CA TYR A 63 1.14 6.14 -1.62
C TYR A 63 -0.04 5.72 -2.51
N GLY A 64 -0.23 4.43 -2.76
CA GLY A 64 -1.36 3.96 -3.57
C GLY A 64 -2.73 4.37 -3.05
N GLY A 65 -2.86 4.61 -1.75
CA GLY A 65 -4.06 5.11 -1.10
C GLY A 65 -4.28 6.62 -1.19
N ILE A 66 -3.67 7.31 -2.16
CA ILE A 66 -3.67 8.78 -2.24
C ILE A 66 -5.07 9.40 -2.24
N LEU A 67 -6.05 8.77 -2.87
CA LEU A 67 -7.43 9.29 -2.86
C LEU A 67 -8.03 9.23 -1.46
N GLY A 68 -7.75 8.17 -0.69
CA GLY A 68 -8.16 8.06 0.72
C GLY A 68 -7.47 9.08 1.62
N ILE A 69 -6.21 9.46 1.34
CA ILE A 69 -5.53 10.55 2.06
C ILE A 69 -6.22 11.89 1.79
N GLY A 70 -6.65 12.14 0.53
CA GLY A 70 -7.43 13.33 0.18
C GLY A 70 -8.78 13.38 0.88
N GLU A 71 -9.50 12.27 0.88
CA GLU A 71 -10.77 12.08 1.58
C GLU A 71 -10.63 12.36 3.07
N TYR A 72 -9.62 11.77 3.73
CA TYR A 72 -9.41 11.90 5.15
C TYR A 72 -8.97 13.33 5.54
N ALA A 73 -8.12 13.98 4.74
CA ALA A 73 -7.70 15.35 4.97
C ALA A 73 -8.86 16.35 4.79
N TRP A 74 -9.73 16.09 3.81
CA TRP A 74 -10.94 16.87 3.60
C TRP A 74 -11.94 16.68 4.74
N SER A 75 -12.07 15.46 5.30
CA SER A 75 -13.05 15.12 6.34
C SER A 75 -12.58 15.48 7.75
N TYR A 76 -11.30 15.23 8.07
CA TYR A 76 -10.76 15.28 9.44
C TYR A 76 -9.55 16.20 9.61
N GLY A 77 -9.16 16.90 8.57
CA GLY A 77 -8.16 17.95 8.66
C GLY A 77 -6.73 17.47 8.92
N ILE A 78 -6.02 18.21 9.78
CA ILE A 78 -4.60 17.97 10.09
C ILE A 78 -4.36 16.61 10.79
N SER A 79 -5.39 16.03 11.39
CA SER A 79 -5.31 14.70 12.00
C SER A 79 -4.86 13.62 11.00
N THR A 80 -5.08 13.84 9.71
CA THR A 80 -4.57 12.97 8.63
C THR A 80 -3.06 12.75 8.76
N TRP A 81 -2.30 13.80 9.02
CA TRP A 81 -0.85 13.67 9.21
C TRP A 81 -0.51 12.96 10.52
N ILE A 82 -1.32 13.19 11.56
CA ILE A 82 -1.14 12.56 12.88
C ILE A 82 -1.36 11.06 12.81
N VAL A 83 -2.35 10.59 12.03
CA VAL A 83 -2.72 9.17 11.97
C VAL A 83 -2.08 8.39 10.81
N PHE A 84 -1.87 9.00 9.64
CA PHE A 84 -1.27 8.32 8.47
C PHE A 84 0.19 8.68 8.23
N GLY A 85 0.72 9.74 8.83
CA GLY A 85 2.12 10.13 8.71
C GLY A 85 2.96 9.64 9.89
N ILE A 86 2.82 10.31 11.04
CA ILE A 86 3.72 10.14 12.19
C ILE A 86 3.91 8.68 12.62
N PRO A 87 2.86 7.87 12.88
CA PRO A 87 3.03 6.51 13.38
C PRO A 87 3.75 5.60 12.37
N TYR A 88 3.50 5.80 11.07
CA TYR A 88 4.17 5.04 10.03
C TYR A 88 5.63 5.45 9.85
N TYR A 89 5.98 6.75 10.06
CA TYR A 89 7.40 7.16 10.10
C TYR A 89 8.13 6.48 11.24
N LEU A 90 7.53 6.43 12.43
CA LEU A 90 8.13 5.79 13.60
C LEU A 90 8.31 4.28 13.38
N ALA A 91 7.28 3.61 12.86
CA ALA A 91 7.34 2.18 12.54
C ALA A 91 8.39 1.88 11.46
N ALA A 92 8.46 2.70 10.39
CA ALA A 92 9.46 2.54 9.34
C ALA A 92 10.88 2.82 9.82
N ILE A 93 11.09 3.80 10.70
CA ILE A 93 12.39 4.07 11.33
C ILE A 93 12.81 2.88 12.22
N LEU A 94 11.91 2.34 13.03
CA LEU A 94 12.15 1.13 13.81
C LEU A 94 12.52 -0.04 12.89
N PHE A 95 11.77 -0.27 11.82
CA PHE A 95 12.06 -1.28 10.80
C PHE A 95 13.46 -1.07 10.18
N ALA A 96 13.82 0.18 9.83
CA ALA A 96 15.10 0.51 9.22
C ALA A 96 16.30 0.18 10.11
N PHE A 97 16.20 0.45 11.41
CA PHE A 97 17.31 0.24 12.33
C PHE A 97 17.41 -1.21 12.80
N TRP A 98 16.29 -1.86 12.99
CA TRP A 98 16.25 -3.20 13.60
C TRP A 98 16.16 -4.32 12.57
N LEU A 99 15.18 -4.27 11.65
CA LEU A 99 14.87 -5.37 10.74
C LEU A 99 15.62 -5.29 9.42
N ALA A 100 15.62 -4.16 8.73
CA ALA A 100 16.10 -4.06 7.36
C ALA A 100 17.54 -4.59 7.15
N PRO A 101 18.55 -4.28 8.00
CA PRO A 101 19.90 -4.83 7.83
C PRO A 101 19.97 -6.34 8.08
N ARG A 102 19.17 -6.86 9.03
CA ARG A 102 19.12 -8.29 9.35
C ARG A 102 18.49 -9.07 8.22
N LEU A 103 17.32 -8.64 7.77
CA LEU A 103 16.58 -9.25 6.65
C LEU A 103 17.43 -9.31 5.38
N ARG A 104 18.15 -8.24 5.04
CA ARG A 104 19.00 -8.22 3.84
C ARG A 104 20.16 -9.22 3.89
N ARG A 105 20.57 -9.66 5.08
CA ARG A 105 21.64 -10.68 5.25
C ARG A 105 21.12 -12.10 5.10
N THR A 106 19.81 -12.32 5.15
CA THR A 106 19.21 -13.64 4.91
C THR A 106 19.23 -13.98 3.43
N GLY A 107 19.09 -15.24 3.10
CA GLY A 107 18.86 -15.74 1.74
C GLY A 107 17.41 -15.61 1.27
N ALA A 108 16.49 -15.16 2.12
CA ALA A 108 15.06 -15.09 1.87
C ALA A 108 14.68 -14.19 0.68
N ILE A 109 13.59 -14.54 0.02
CA ILE A 109 12.97 -13.78 -1.08
C ILE A 109 11.68 -13.13 -0.61
N THR A 110 10.98 -13.79 0.34
CA THR A 110 9.66 -13.40 0.84
C THR A 110 9.57 -13.54 2.36
N ILE A 111 8.48 -13.05 2.98
CA ILE A 111 8.17 -13.31 4.40
C ILE A 111 7.97 -14.82 4.66
N PRO A 112 7.23 -15.58 3.82
CA PRO A 112 7.11 -17.02 3.97
C PRO A 112 8.43 -17.79 3.99
N ASP A 113 9.48 -17.34 3.29
CA ASP A 113 10.81 -17.94 3.38
C ASP A 113 11.42 -17.80 4.80
N LEU A 114 11.19 -16.67 5.46
CA LEU A 114 11.64 -16.51 6.86
C LEU A 114 10.86 -17.43 7.80
N LEU A 115 9.56 -17.61 7.55
CA LEU A 115 8.73 -18.49 8.36
C LEU A 115 9.10 -19.97 8.19
N VAL A 116 9.48 -20.42 6.97
CA VAL A 116 9.92 -21.80 6.77
C VAL A 116 11.24 -22.07 7.45
N GLU A 117 12.18 -21.12 7.41
CA GLU A 117 13.47 -21.23 8.07
C GLU A 117 13.32 -21.24 9.62
N ALA A 118 12.39 -20.45 10.13
CA ALA A 118 12.19 -20.28 11.56
C ALA A 118 11.35 -21.38 12.22
N TYR A 119 10.29 -21.83 11.56
CA TYR A 119 9.23 -22.65 12.15
C TYR A 119 8.89 -23.92 11.35
N GLY A 120 9.12 -23.90 10.03
CA GLY A 120 8.77 -25.02 9.16
C GLY A 120 7.71 -24.72 8.12
N ARG A 121 7.38 -25.73 7.32
CA ARG A 121 6.58 -25.55 6.10
C ARG A 121 5.13 -25.16 6.35
N LYS A 122 4.50 -25.66 7.41
CA LYS A 122 3.10 -25.33 7.73
C LYS A 122 2.96 -23.84 8.08
N ALA A 123 3.90 -23.31 8.89
CA ALA A 123 3.93 -21.90 9.23
C ALA A 123 4.15 -21.02 8.00
N SER A 124 5.07 -21.41 7.11
CA SER A 124 5.31 -20.73 5.83
C SER A 124 4.06 -20.69 4.96
N THR A 125 3.36 -21.82 4.80
CA THR A 125 2.15 -21.88 3.97
C THR A 125 1.02 -21.03 4.56
N THR A 126 0.83 -21.07 5.89
CA THR A 126 -0.16 -20.23 6.58
C THR A 126 0.18 -18.74 6.41
N GLY A 127 1.44 -18.37 6.59
CA GLY A 127 1.91 -16.99 6.36
C GLY A 127 1.79 -16.56 4.90
N ALA A 128 2.03 -17.47 3.95
CA ALA A 128 1.86 -17.19 2.52
C ALA A 128 0.41 -16.86 2.16
N VAL A 129 -0.58 -17.53 2.77
CA VAL A 129 -2.00 -17.19 2.59
C VAL A 129 -2.29 -15.77 3.09
N ALA A 130 -1.76 -15.40 4.26
CA ALA A 130 -1.93 -14.04 4.79
C ALA A 130 -1.24 -12.98 3.91
N VAL A 131 0.00 -13.22 3.47
CA VAL A 131 0.72 -12.34 2.52
C VAL A 131 -0.05 -12.21 1.21
N TYR A 132 -0.57 -13.30 0.67
CA TYR A 132 -1.37 -13.27 -0.56
C TYR A 132 -2.63 -12.43 -0.38
N ALA A 133 -3.38 -12.64 0.70
CA ALA A 133 -4.59 -11.89 0.99
C ALA A 133 -4.33 -10.37 1.09
N SER A 134 -3.21 -9.96 1.72
CA SER A 134 -2.84 -8.54 1.85
C SER A 134 -2.38 -7.89 0.56
N THR A 135 -1.90 -8.69 -0.40
CA THR A 135 -1.24 -8.17 -1.60
C THR A 135 -2.07 -8.32 -2.88
N VAL A 136 -3.24 -8.98 -2.84
CA VAL A 136 -4.25 -8.86 -3.91
C VAL A 136 -4.77 -7.42 -3.93
N PRO A 137 -4.51 -6.62 -4.98
CA PRO A 137 -4.60 -5.17 -4.92
C PRO A 137 -6.02 -4.63 -5.20
N VAL A 138 -7.02 -5.11 -4.46
CA VAL A 138 -8.44 -4.76 -4.64
C VAL A 138 -8.68 -3.26 -4.57
N ALA A 139 -8.24 -2.62 -3.48
CA ALA A 139 -8.46 -1.19 -3.24
C ALA A 139 -7.79 -0.30 -4.30
N TYR A 140 -6.56 -0.64 -4.69
CA TYR A 140 -5.81 0.13 -5.68
C TYR A 140 -6.40 -0.01 -7.08
N LEU A 141 -6.89 -1.20 -7.43
CA LEU A 141 -7.58 -1.42 -8.71
C LEU A 141 -8.91 -0.64 -8.76
N LEU A 142 -9.66 -0.61 -7.66
CA LEU A 142 -10.87 0.20 -7.55
C LEU A 142 -10.57 1.69 -7.75
N MET A 143 -9.52 2.23 -7.11
CA MET A 143 -9.11 3.63 -7.29
C MET A 143 -8.70 3.95 -8.73
N VAL A 144 -7.90 3.09 -9.38
CA VAL A 144 -7.54 3.24 -10.81
C VAL A 144 -8.79 3.21 -11.67
N ALA A 145 -9.71 2.27 -11.43
CA ALA A 145 -10.95 2.14 -12.18
C ALA A 145 -11.85 3.37 -12.02
N THR A 146 -11.96 3.91 -10.80
CA THR A 146 -12.72 5.14 -10.52
C THR A 146 -12.16 6.32 -11.28
N LEU A 147 -10.83 6.55 -11.22
CA LEU A 147 -10.18 7.62 -12.00
C LEU A 147 -10.40 7.45 -13.50
N LEU A 148 -10.26 6.22 -14.01
CA LEU A 148 -10.46 5.94 -15.43
C LEU A 148 -11.92 6.13 -15.84
N SER A 149 -12.88 5.74 -15.01
CA SER A 149 -14.31 5.95 -15.22
C SER A 149 -14.65 7.45 -15.29
N GLN A 150 -14.07 8.26 -14.40
CA GLN A 150 -14.28 9.71 -14.37
C GLN A 150 -13.84 10.40 -15.68
N ILE A 151 -12.70 10.00 -16.25
CA ILE A 151 -12.18 10.64 -17.48
C ILE A 151 -12.77 10.07 -18.76
N THR A 152 -13.20 8.79 -18.79
CA THR A 152 -13.70 8.13 -20.01
C THR A 152 -15.21 8.08 -20.07
N GLY A 153 -15.91 8.16 -18.93
CA GLY A 153 -17.34 7.86 -18.83
C GLY A 153 -17.68 6.37 -18.95
N TRP A 154 -16.69 5.48 -18.97
CA TRP A 154 -16.92 4.03 -19.06
C TRP A 154 -17.46 3.47 -17.74
N SER A 155 -18.14 2.33 -17.82
CA SER A 155 -18.61 1.63 -16.62
C SER A 155 -17.44 1.18 -15.75
N ILE A 156 -17.66 1.10 -14.43
CA ILE A 156 -16.66 0.60 -13.47
C ILE A 156 -16.20 -0.81 -13.85
N LEU A 157 -17.11 -1.68 -14.30
CA LEU A 157 -16.74 -3.00 -14.79
C LEU A 157 -15.69 -2.94 -15.90
N THR A 158 -15.91 -2.09 -16.91
CA THR A 158 -14.98 -1.94 -18.04
C THR A 158 -13.62 -1.42 -17.56
N THR A 159 -13.62 -0.40 -16.70
CA THR A 159 -12.39 0.24 -16.23
C THR A 159 -11.59 -0.64 -15.28
N VAL A 160 -12.24 -1.46 -14.43
CA VAL A 160 -11.62 -2.51 -13.63
C VAL A 160 -10.91 -3.53 -14.53
N LEU A 161 -11.59 -4.06 -15.54
CA LEU A 161 -11.03 -5.07 -16.45
C LEU A 161 -9.84 -4.52 -17.27
N VAL A 162 -9.98 -3.28 -17.78
CA VAL A 162 -8.89 -2.62 -18.53
C VAL A 162 -7.69 -2.34 -17.63
N GLY A 163 -7.89 -1.80 -16.43
CA GLY A 163 -6.83 -1.52 -15.48
C GLY A 163 -6.08 -2.79 -15.03
N ALA A 164 -6.83 -3.83 -14.67
CA ALA A 164 -6.25 -5.12 -14.26
C ALA A 164 -5.45 -5.79 -15.40
N ALA A 165 -6.01 -5.84 -16.61
CA ALA A 165 -5.36 -6.44 -17.76
C ALA A 165 -4.09 -5.68 -18.16
N PHE A 166 -4.14 -4.34 -18.15
CA PHE A 166 -3.01 -3.49 -18.47
C PHE A 166 -1.87 -3.67 -17.48
N SER A 167 -2.16 -3.58 -16.16
CA SER A 167 -1.15 -3.75 -15.10
C SER A 167 -0.52 -5.15 -15.17
N ALA A 168 -1.32 -6.22 -15.26
CA ALA A 168 -0.82 -7.57 -15.37
C ALA A 168 0.07 -7.78 -16.62
N LEU A 169 -0.29 -7.16 -17.75
CA LEU A 169 0.45 -7.30 -19.02
C LEU A 169 1.88 -6.77 -18.90
N TYR A 170 2.06 -5.50 -18.51
CA TYR A 170 3.40 -4.92 -18.55
C TYR A 170 4.29 -5.38 -17.39
N VAL A 171 3.72 -5.69 -16.23
CA VAL A 171 4.46 -6.28 -15.10
C VAL A 171 4.98 -7.67 -15.47
N ALA A 172 4.20 -8.46 -16.23
CA ALA A 172 4.64 -9.79 -16.71
C ALA A 172 5.84 -9.75 -17.65
N LEU A 173 6.13 -8.61 -18.28
CA LEU A 173 7.23 -8.51 -19.27
C LEU A 173 8.61 -8.69 -18.65
N SER A 174 8.90 -8.00 -17.53
CA SER A 174 10.24 -7.96 -16.92
C SER A 174 10.26 -8.22 -15.41
N GLY A 175 9.14 -8.57 -14.80
CA GLY A 175 9.04 -8.82 -13.37
C GLY A 175 9.34 -7.59 -12.52
N PHE A 176 9.97 -7.76 -11.36
CA PHE A 176 10.27 -6.65 -10.43
C PHE A 176 11.14 -5.54 -11.04
N ARG A 177 11.94 -5.85 -12.06
CA ARG A 177 12.69 -4.81 -12.79
C ARG A 177 11.79 -3.84 -13.55
N ALA A 178 10.65 -4.33 -14.08
CA ALA A 178 9.66 -3.45 -14.71
C ALA A 178 9.12 -2.47 -13.67
N VAL A 179 8.63 -2.99 -12.54
CA VAL A 179 8.10 -2.20 -11.43
C VAL A 179 9.09 -1.10 -11.02
N VAL A 180 10.36 -1.45 -10.73
CA VAL A 180 11.37 -0.46 -10.31
C VAL A 180 11.62 0.64 -11.36
N ARG A 181 11.57 0.32 -12.66
CA ARG A 181 11.78 1.33 -13.71
C ARG A 181 10.59 2.25 -13.87
N THR A 182 9.38 1.70 -13.80
CA THR A 182 8.15 2.51 -13.87
C THR A 182 8.00 3.39 -12.63
N ASP A 183 8.38 2.89 -11.45
CA ASP A 183 8.33 3.64 -10.19
C ASP A 183 9.16 4.92 -10.22
N VAL A 184 10.28 4.96 -10.96
CA VAL A 184 11.09 6.18 -11.10
C VAL A 184 10.30 7.27 -11.86
N LEU A 185 9.61 6.92 -12.95
CA LEU A 185 8.74 7.86 -13.67
C LEU A 185 7.56 8.28 -12.79
N GLN A 186 6.95 7.32 -12.12
CA GLN A 186 5.80 7.54 -11.24
C GLN A 186 6.15 8.45 -10.07
N LEU A 187 7.35 8.33 -9.49
CA LEU A 187 7.85 9.24 -8.46
C LEU A 187 7.89 10.70 -8.94
N VAL A 188 8.41 10.92 -10.15
CA VAL A 188 8.48 12.27 -10.72
C VAL A 188 7.10 12.85 -10.96
N LEU A 189 6.17 12.03 -11.49
CA LEU A 189 4.81 12.47 -11.78
C LEU A 189 4.05 12.77 -10.48
N MET A 190 4.11 11.91 -9.46
CA MET A 190 3.38 12.12 -8.20
C MET A 190 3.85 13.37 -7.48
N TYR A 191 5.16 13.57 -7.32
CA TYR A 191 5.68 14.79 -6.70
C TYR A 191 5.42 16.03 -7.55
N GLY A 192 5.65 15.94 -8.86
CA GLY A 192 5.39 17.03 -9.80
C GLY A 192 3.94 17.50 -9.77
N GLY A 193 2.99 16.56 -9.69
CA GLY A 193 1.56 16.88 -9.59
C GLY A 193 1.23 17.71 -8.36
N PHE A 194 1.65 17.26 -7.18
CA PHE A 194 1.35 17.97 -5.94
C PHE A 194 2.18 19.26 -5.75
N LEU A 195 3.40 19.31 -6.30
CA LEU A 195 4.20 20.54 -6.38
C LEU A 195 3.51 21.65 -7.20
N ILE A 196 2.66 21.29 -8.17
CA ILE A 196 1.86 22.22 -8.95
C ILE A 196 0.55 22.54 -8.21
N LEU A 197 -0.11 21.52 -7.64
CA LEU A 197 -1.43 21.67 -7.04
C LEU A 197 -1.42 22.57 -5.79
N LEU A 198 -0.52 22.30 -4.82
CA LEU A 198 -0.52 23.00 -3.55
C LEU A 198 -0.29 24.51 -3.68
N PRO A 199 0.73 25.00 -4.42
CA PRO A 199 0.90 26.46 -4.60
C PRO A 199 -0.29 27.14 -5.26
N ALA A 200 -0.91 26.47 -6.27
CA ALA A 200 -2.11 26.99 -6.90
C ALA A 200 -3.28 27.08 -5.91
N ALA A 201 -3.49 26.06 -5.09
CA ALA A 201 -4.53 26.07 -4.07
C ALA A 201 -4.28 27.13 -3.00
N LEU A 202 -3.03 27.31 -2.55
CA LEU A 202 -2.64 28.35 -1.60
C LEU A 202 -2.87 29.77 -2.14
N ALA A 203 -2.67 30.00 -3.43
CA ALA A 203 -2.99 31.29 -4.04
C ALA A 203 -4.49 31.64 -3.93
N HIS A 204 -5.37 30.64 -3.98
CA HIS A 204 -6.82 30.82 -3.84
C HIS A 204 -7.30 30.95 -2.39
N THR A 205 -6.50 30.51 -1.41
CA THR A 205 -6.85 30.58 0.02
C THR A 205 -6.19 31.74 0.77
N GLY A 206 -5.41 32.58 0.11
CA GLY A 206 -4.63 33.65 0.75
C GLY A 206 -3.37 33.14 1.46
N GLY A 207 -2.75 32.09 0.94
CA GLY A 207 -1.57 31.46 1.50
C GLY A 207 -1.87 30.53 2.69
N PHE A 208 -0.83 30.09 3.39
CA PHE A 208 -0.98 29.21 4.56
C PHE A 208 -1.80 29.86 5.70
N GLY A 209 -1.62 31.15 5.94
CA GLY A 209 -2.37 31.86 6.98
C GLY A 209 -3.87 31.94 6.66
N GLY A 210 -4.22 32.28 5.42
CA GLY A 210 -5.61 32.31 4.96
C GLY A 210 -6.25 30.93 5.01
N LEU A 211 -5.54 29.91 4.51
CA LEU A 211 -5.99 28.53 4.58
C LEU A 211 -6.29 28.10 6.02
N TRP A 212 -5.33 28.30 6.94
CA TRP A 212 -5.46 27.86 8.32
C TRP A 212 -6.62 28.55 9.06
N ASN A 213 -6.80 29.84 8.84
CA ASN A 213 -7.88 30.60 9.47
C ASN A 213 -9.27 30.27 8.93
N ALA A 214 -9.36 29.82 7.67
CA ALA A 214 -10.63 29.43 7.04
C ALA A 214 -11.08 28.00 7.39
N LEU A 215 -10.18 27.16 7.95
CA LEU A 215 -10.53 25.79 8.34
C LEU A 215 -11.49 25.78 9.55
N PRO A 216 -12.44 24.83 9.60
CA PRO A 216 -13.21 24.52 10.80
C PRO A 216 -12.29 24.19 11.98
N GLU A 217 -12.75 24.44 13.20
CA GLU A 217 -11.94 24.19 14.41
C GLU A 217 -11.55 22.71 14.55
N SER A 218 -12.47 21.78 14.23
CA SER A 218 -12.20 20.35 14.22
C SER A 218 -11.06 19.97 13.27
N HIS A 219 -10.92 20.64 12.11
CA HIS A 219 -9.86 20.37 11.13
C HIS A 219 -8.48 20.88 11.56
N ARG A 220 -8.43 21.78 12.54
CA ARG A 220 -7.20 22.29 13.17
C ARG A 220 -6.81 21.49 14.40
N SER A 221 -7.73 20.67 14.93
CA SER A 221 -7.47 19.77 16.05
C SER A 221 -6.57 18.59 15.63
N TRP A 222 -5.70 18.20 16.53
CA TRP A 222 -4.78 17.07 16.32
C TRP A 222 -5.51 15.73 16.10
N ASP A 223 -6.70 15.57 16.65
CA ASP A 223 -7.54 14.37 16.56
C ASP A 223 -8.65 14.48 15.50
N GLY A 224 -8.81 15.64 14.85
CA GLY A 224 -9.83 15.86 13.83
C GLY A 224 -11.27 15.73 14.35
N GLY A 225 -11.47 15.75 15.67
CA GLY A 225 -12.75 15.52 16.33
C GLY A 225 -13.10 14.03 16.50
N LEU A 226 -12.17 13.11 16.15
CA LEU A 226 -12.37 11.65 16.28
C LEU A 226 -12.10 11.12 17.70
N GLY A 227 -11.40 11.90 18.53
CA GLY A 227 -10.99 11.50 19.87
C GLY A 227 -9.69 10.70 19.91
N TRP A 228 -9.04 10.72 21.09
CA TRP A 228 -7.71 10.13 21.28
C TRP A 228 -7.66 8.61 21.07
N GLN A 229 -8.76 7.89 21.33
CA GLN A 229 -8.81 6.44 21.14
C GLN A 229 -8.63 6.05 19.67
N THR A 230 -9.34 6.74 18.78
CA THR A 230 -9.20 6.51 17.33
C THR A 230 -7.77 6.78 16.87
N VAL A 231 -7.15 7.87 17.35
CA VAL A 231 -5.76 8.17 17.03
C VAL A 231 -4.83 7.05 17.52
N LEU A 232 -5.00 6.57 18.76
CA LEU A 232 -4.19 5.48 19.31
C LEU A 232 -4.31 4.20 18.49
N VAL A 233 -5.51 3.88 17.99
CA VAL A 233 -5.73 2.72 17.11
C VAL A 233 -4.87 2.81 15.85
N TRP A 234 -4.79 3.97 15.21
CA TRP A 234 -3.94 4.17 14.03
C TRP A 234 -2.46 3.99 14.33
N TYR A 235 -1.99 4.37 15.54
CA TYR A 235 -0.60 4.11 15.96
C TYR A 235 -0.31 2.61 16.07
N LEU A 236 -1.28 1.83 16.50
CA LEU A 236 -1.14 0.37 16.57
C LEU A 236 -1.25 -0.28 15.19
N ILE A 237 -2.17 0.20 14.33
CA ILE A 237 -2.27 -0.24 12.93
C ILE A 237 -0.96 0.02 12.18
N ALA A 238 -0.26 1.11 12.46
CA ALA A 238 1.03 1.40 11.81
C ALA A 238 2.11 0.33 12.06
N LEU A 239 1.95 -0.53 13.08
CA LEU A 239 2.82 -1.69 13.28
C LEU A 239 2.75 -2.71 12.12
N GLN A 240 1.73 -2.64 11.26
CA GLN A 240 1.68 -3.41 10.02
C GLN A 240 2.94 -3.19 9.15
N THR A 241 3.59 -2.02 9.24
CA THR A 241 4.86 -1.73 8.54
C THR A 241 5.93 -2.80 8.84
N VAL A 242 5.89 -3.40 10.03
CA VAL A 242 6.83 -4.45 10.46
C VAL A 242 6.65 -5.75 9.65
N VAL A 243 5.45 -5.99 9.13
CA VAL A 243 5.10 -7.20 8.36
C VAL A 243 4.65 -6.87 6.93
N GLU A 244 4.90 -5.65 6.48
CA GLU A 244 4.48 -5.17 5.17
C GLU A 244 5.31 -5.81 4.02
N PRO A 245 4.72 -6.66 3.18
CA PRO A 245 5.47 -7.43 2.17
C PRO A 245 6.25 -6.56 1.18
N SER A 246 5.76 -5.35 0.89
CA SER A 246 6.41 -4.43 -0.02
C SER A 246 7.74 -3.91 0.52
N PHE A 247 7.87 -3.66 1.83
CA PHE A 247 9.13 -3.32 2.49
C PHE A 247 10.14 -4.48 2.42
N TYR A 248 9.67 -5.69 2.72
CA TYR A 248 10.50 -6.89 2.66
C TYR A 248 11.07 -7.12 1.27
N GLN A 249 10.25 -7.03 0.23
CA GLN A 249 10.68 -7.21 -1.15
C GLN A 249 11.80 -6.22 -1.52
N ARG A 250 11.67 -4.93 -1.16
CA ARG A 250 12.70 -3.91 -1.45
C ARG A 250 13.96 -4.16 -0.64
N VAL A 251 13.83 -4.53 0.63
CA VAL A 251 14.97 -4.88 1.49
C VAL A 251 15.72 -6.09 0.94
N PHE A 252 15.02 -7.16 0.56
CA PHE A 252 15.66 -8.33 -0.05
C PHE A 252 16.32 -8.01 -1.40
N ALA A 253 15.76 -7.09 -2.17
CA ALA A 253 16.29 -6.65 -3.46
C ALA A 253 17.44 -5.64 -3.34
N ALA A 254 17.66 -5.00 -2.19
CA ALA A 254 18.72 -4.01 -1.96
C ALA A 254 20.11 -4.60 -2.22
N ARG A 255 21.03 -3.83 -2.79
CA ARG A 255 22.41 -4.29 -3.07
C ARG A 255 23.25 -4.58 -1.82
N SER A 256 22.87 -4.00 -0.67
CA SER A 256 23.57 -4.20 0.60
C SER A 256 22.67 -3.89 1.80
N PRO A 257 23.01 -4.37 3.03
CA PRO A 257 22.32 -4.01 4.26
C PRO A 257 22.31 -2.51 4.55
N ARG A 258 23.38 -1.80 4.16
CA ARG A 258 23.47 -0.35 4.31
C ARG A 258 22.46 0.35 3.39
N VAL A 259 22.31 -0.10 2.14
CA VAL A 259 21.31 0.43 1.21
C VAL A 259 19.90 0.17 1.72
N ALA A 260 19.61 -1.01 2.25
CA ALA A 260 18.32 -1.32 2.86
C ALA A 260 17.99 -0.35 4.02
N LYS A 261 18.92 -0.16 4.97
CA LYS A 261 18.73 0.74 6.10
C LYS A 261 18.56 2.20 5.67
N ILE A 262 19.53 2.74 4.92
CA ILE A 262 19.52 4.15 4.51
C ILE A 262 18.35 4.41 3.55
N GLY A 263 18.01 3.44 2.71
CA GLY A 263 16.91 3.54 1.77
C GLY A 263 15.56 3.76 2.47
N VAL A 264 15.26 3.00 3.53
CA VAL A 264 14.03 3.23 4.31
C VAL A 264 14.05 4.60 4.99
N ILE A 265 15.18 4.99 5.62
CA ILE A 265 15.28 6.31 6.28
C ILE A 265 15.09 7.46 5.28
N ALA A 266 15.71 7.37 4.11
CA ALA A 266 15.55 8.37 3.05
C ALA A 266 14.12 8.40 2.50
N SER A 267 13.45 7.22 2.42
CA SER A 267 12.05 7.15 2.03
C SER A 267 11.15 7.85 3.04
N VAL A 268 11.39 7.69 4.35
CA VAL A 268 10.66 8.43 5.39
C VAL A 268 10.80 9.94 5.21
N ALA A 269 12.00 10.43 4.95
CA ALA A 269 12.22 11.86 4.71
C ALA A 269 11.41 12.35 3.48
N MET A 270 11.37 11.56 2.41
CA MET A 270 10.55 11.88 1.24
C MET A 270 9.04 11.82 1.59
N TRP A 271 8.58 10.83 2.35
CA TRP A 271 7.18 10.77 2.77
C TRP A 271 6.76 12.00 3.57
N ILE A 272 7.56 12.47 4.52
CA ILE A 272 7.28 13.69 5.30
C ILE A 272 7.03 14.88 4.34
N VAL A 273 7.87 15.03 3.32
CA VAL A 273 7.71 16.08 2.31
C VAL A 273 6.46 15.88 1.48
N PHE A 274 6.16 14.65 1.09
CA PHE A 274 4.98 14.36 0.26
C PHE A 274 3.68 14.53 1.06
N ASP A 275 3.66 14.10 2.32
CA ASP A 275 2.51 14.30 3.22
C ASP A 275 2.23 15.77 3.45
N PHE A 276 3.26 16.60 3.55
CA PHE A 276 3.08 18.05 3.57
C PHE A 276 2.27 18.54 2.36
N PHE A 277 2.65 18.14 1.15
CA PHE A 277 1.94 18.53 -0.04
C PHE A 277 0.52 17.98 -0.10
N THR A 278 0.33 16.70 0.21
CA THR A 278 -0.97 16.03 0.09
C THR A 278 -1.94 16.49 1.16
N VAL A 279 -1.54 16.52 2.42
CA VAL A 279 -2.42 16.95 3.51
C VAL A 279 -2.86 18.41 3.33
N PHE A 280 -1.93 19.34 3.05
CA PHE A 280 -2.30 20.73 2.84
C PHE A 280 -3.14 20.95 1.57
N SER A 281 -2.98 20.13 0.54
CA SER A 281 -3.89 20.14 -0.61
C SER A 281 -5.29 19.65 -0.23
N GLY A 282 -5.42 18.62 0.63
CA GLY A 282 -6.70 18.15 1.14
C GLY A 282 -7.40 19.18 2.03
N LEU A 283 -6.63 19.88 2.89
CA LEU A 283 -7.13 21.01 3.68
C LEU A 283 -7.63 22.16 2.78
N ALA A 284 -6.91 22.47 1.71
CA ALA A 284 -7.33 23.47 0.73
C ALA A 284 -8.61 23.05 0.01
N ALA A 285 -8.74 21.77 -0.33
CA ALA A 285 -9.97 21.23 -0.91
C ALA A 285 -11.17 21.41 0.05
N ARG A 286 -10.99 21.20 1.35
CA ARG A 286 -12.03 21.43 2.36
C ARG A 286 -12.49 22.90 2.40
N VAL A 287 -11.56 23.83 2.34
CA VAL A 287 -11.88 25.27 2.38
C VAL A 287 -12.53 25.74 1.09
N LEU A 288 -12.02 25.31 -0.06
CA LEU A 288 -12.48 25.79 -1.36
C LEU A 288 -13.73 25.05 -1.89
N ILE A 289 -13.96 23.82 -1.44
CA ILE A 289 -15.09 22.97 -1.85
C ILE A 289 -15.71 22.31 -0.61
N PRO A 290 -16.36 23.09 0.28
CA PRO A 290 -16.88 22.57 1.56
C PRO A 290 -18.02 21.55 1.37
N ASP A 291 -18.80 21.66 0.29
CA ASP A 291 -19.96 20.82 -0.01
C ASP A 291 -19.66 19.74 -1.07
N LEU A 292 -18.45 19.16 -1.02
CA LEU A 292 -18.04 18.09 -1.94
C LEU A 292 -18.88 16.84 -1.68
N ALA A 293 -19.60 16.36 -2.71
CA ALA A 293 -20.51 15.22 -2.60
C ALA A 293 -19.79 13.90 -2.34
N ASP A 294 -18.58 13.74 -2.90
CA ASP A 294 -17.72 12.57 -2.71
C ASP A 294 -16.33 13.02 -2.26
N PRO A 295 -15.98 12.86 -0.97
CA PRO A 295 -14.68 13.27 -0.44
C PRO A 295 -13.47 12.58 -1.11
N MET A 296 -13.64 11.37 -1.69
CA MET A 296 -12.57 10.73 -2.48
C MET A 296 -12.18 11.55 -3.72
N ALA A 297 -13.09 12.41 -4.22
CA ALA A 297 -12.81 13.31 -5.32
C ALA A 297 -12.09 14.60 -4.90
N ALA A 298 -11.66 14.76 -3.64
CA ALA A 298 -11.08 16.01 -3.12
C ALA A 298 -9.93 16.55 -4.00
N TYR A 299 -8.97 15.72 -4.36
CA TYR A 299 -7.85 16.15 -5.20
C TYR A 299 -8.23 16.42 -6.67
N PRO A 300 -8.97 15.54 -7.36
CA PRO A 300 -9.44 15.84 -8.71
C PRO A 300 -10.30 17.11 -8.78
N ALA A 301 -11.22 17.29 -7.84
CA ALA A 301 -12.09 18.46 -7.77
C ALA A 301 -11.29 19.75 -7.51
N LEU A 302 -10.35 19.71 -6.55
CA LEU A 302 -9.46 20.84 -6.28
C LEU A 302 -8.65 21.21 -7.54
N ALA A 303 -8.04 20.21 -8.19
CA ALA A 303 -7.26 20.45 -9.41
C ALA A 303 -8.11 21.10 -10.51
N GLY A 304 -9.34 20.63 -10.71
CA GLY A 304 -10.29 21.22 -11.67
C GLY A 304 -10.70 22.65 -11.34
N LEU A 305 -10.65 23.03 -10.05
CA LEU A 305 -10.99 24.39 -9.59
C LEU A 305 -9.82 25.38 -9.72
N VAL A 306 -8.58 24.95 -9.33
CA VAL A 306 -7.46 25.89 -9.13
C VAL A 306 -6.42 25.83 -10.26
N LEU A 307 -6.43 24.80 -11.11
CA LEU A 307 -5.46 24.65 -12.19
C LEU A 307 -6.08 24.98 -13.55
N SER A 308 -5.22 25.42 -14.49
CA SER A 308 -5.65 25.47 -15.90
C SER A 308 -5.99 24.06 -16.40
N PRO A 309 -6.83 23.92 -17.45
CA PRO A 309 -7.24 22.61 -17.96
C PRO A 309 -6.08 21.65 -18.27
N TRP A 310 -4.99 22.17 -18.82
CA TRP A 310 -3.77 21.38 -19.10
C TRP A 310 -3.09 20.88 -17.83
N LEU A 311 -2.91 21.74 -16.84
CA LEU A 311 -2.30 21.37 -15.57
C LEU A 311 -3.18 20.43 -14.76
N ALA A 312 -4.50 20.60 -14.80
CA ALA A 312 -5.44 19.67 -14.20
C ALA A 312 -5.35 18.27 -14.84
N ALA A 313 -5.25 18.20 -16.17
CA ALA A 313 -5.04 16.92 -16.86
C ALA A 313 -3.70 16.26 -16.51
N VAL A 314 -2.61 17.02 -16.41
CA VAL A 314 -1.31 16.51 -15.92
C VAL A 314 -1.42 16.00 -14.50
N PHE A 315 -2.15 16.70 -13.62
CA PHE A 315 -2.37 16.28 -12.24
C PHE A 315 -3.17 14.96 -12.16
N ILE A 316 -4.18 14.78 -13.02
CA ILE A 316 -4.90 13.49 -13.11
C ILE A 316 -3.94 12.35 -13.45
N VAL A 317 -3.00 12.56 -14.39
CA VAL A 317 -1.96 11.54 -14.70
C VAL A 317 -1.04 11.29 -13.48
N ALA A 318 -0.72 12.33 -12.71
CA ALA A 318 0.05 12.17 -11.47
C ALA A 318 -0.69 11.31 -10.43
N LEU A 319 -2.01 11.46 -10.29
CA LEU A 319 -2.82 10.58 -9.45
C LEU A 319 -2.81 9.13 -9.98
N PHE A 320 -3.00 8.94 -11.29
CA PHE A 320 -2.85 7.61 -11.90
C PHE A 320 -1.49 6.98 -11.61
N ALA A 321 -0.42 7.75 -11.79
CA ALA A 321 0.93 7.27 -11.54
C ALA A 321 1.11 6.83 -10.08
N THR A 322 0.55 7.59 -9.14
CA THR A 322 0.62 7.28 -7.71
C THR A 322 -0.08 5.96 -7.37
N VAL A 323 -1.32 5.78 -7.83
CA VAL A 323 -2.09 4.56 -7.54
C VAL A 323 -1.53 3.35 -8.29
N MET A 324 -1.15 3.52 -9.58
CA MET A 324 -0.63 2.44 -10.41
C MET A 324 0.66 1.84 -9.88
N SER A 325 1.58 2.65 -9.32
CA SER A 325 2.82 2.13 -8.72
C SER A 325 2.54 1.10 -7.62
N THR A 326 1.56 1.37 -6.78
CA THR A 326 1.16 0.43 -5.72
C THR A 326 0.42 -0.76 -6.27
N LEU A 327 -0.53 -0.56 -7.17
CA LEU A 327 -1.24 -1.64 -7.87
C LEU A 327 -0.27 -2.66 -8.46
N ASP A 328 0.75 -2.18 -9.19
CA ASP A 328 1.75 -3.03 -9.84
C ASP A 328 2.62 -3.80 -8.86
N SER A 329 3.06 -3.11 -7.82
CA SER A 329 3.91 -3.68 -6.78
C SER A 329 3.19 -4.79 -6.03
N TYR A 330 1.97 -4.53 -5.59
CA TYR A 330 1.17 -5.50 -4.85
C TYR A 330 0.73 -6.68 -5.74
N LEU A 331 0.32 -6.40 -6.97
CA LEU A 331 0.01 -7.43 -7.94
C LEU A 331 1.22 -8.35 -8.19
N PHE A 332 2.44 -7.78 -8.25
CA PHE A 332 3.65 -8.56 -8.43
C PHE A 332 4.03 -9.36 -7.17
N ILE A 333 3.83 -8.81 -5.96
CA ILE A 333 4.05 -9.54 -4.71
C ILE A 333 3.07 -10.71 -4.59
N ALA A 334 1.76 -10.48 -4.83
CA ALA A 334 0.76 -11.53 -4.85
C ALA A 334 1.13 -12.65 -5.86
N ALA A 335 1.56 -12.26 -7.05
CA ALA A 335 2.02 -13.20 -8.06
C ALA A 335 3.28 -13.96 -7.63
N THR A 336 4.19 -13.34 -6.90
CA THR A 336 5.38 -13.99 -6.33
C THR A 336 4.99 -15.05 -5.31
N THR A 337 4.00 -14.76 -4.46
CA THR A 337 3.48 -15.75 -3.50
C THR A 337 2.94 -16.98 -4.22
N VAL A 338 2.19 -16.82 -5.31
CA VAL A 338 1.72 -17.96 -6.13
C VAL A 338 2.88 -18.69 -6.82
N GLY A 339 3.84 -17.95 -7.35
CA GLY A 339 4.94 -18.52 -8.13
C GLY A 339 6.03 -19.15 -7.31
N HIS A 340 6.24 -18.69 -6.09
CA HIS A 340 7.35 -19.06 -5.20
C HIS A 340 6.87 -19.71 -3.91
N ASP A 341 6.02 -19.04 -3.12
CA ASP A 341 5.72 -19.45 -1.73
C ASP A 341 4.81 -20.67 -1.66
N PHE A 342 3.78 -20.75 -2.53
CA PHE A 342 2.90 -21.94 -2.62
C PHE A 342 3.55 -23.11 -3.34
N ALA A 343 4.72 -22.95 -3.96
CA ALA A 343 5.41 -24.02 -4.62
C ALA A 343 5.96 -25.05 -3.62
N SER A 344 5.66 -26.33 -3.85
CA SER A 344 6.07 -27.41 -2.95
C SER A 344 7.56 -27.76 -3.05
N GLN A 345 8.20 -27.42 -4.17
CA GLN A 345 9.60 -27.75 -4.46
C GLN A 345 10.32 -26.59 -5.15
N PRO A 346 11.64 -26.46 -4.90
CA PRO A 346 12.48 -25.54 -5.65
C PRO A 346 12.33 -25.81 -7.15
N ALA A 347 12.10 -24.75 -7.93
CA ALA A 347 11.89 -24.85 -9.36
C ALA A 347 12.94 -24.05 -10.13
N GLY A 348 13.27 -24.50 -11.33
CA GLY A 348 14.15 -23.73 -12.21
C GLY A 348 13.55 -22.36 -12.59
N PRO A 349 14.41 -21.43 -13.05
CA PRO A 349 14.03 -20.05 -13.31
C PRO A 349 12.81 -19.88 -14.23
N ASP A 350 12.69 -20.70 -15.25
CA ASP A 350 11.60 -20.62 -16.22
C ASP A 350 10.26 -21.08 -15.63
N ILE A 351 10.30 -22.08 -14.75
CA ILE A 351 9.12 -22.57 -14.03
C ILE A 351 8.63 -21.50 -13.05
N VAL A 352 9.53 -20.89 -12.29
CA VAL A 352 9.20 -19.77 -11.37
C VAL A 352 8.56 -18.63 -12.17
N ARG A 353 9.16 -18.20 -13.26
CA ARG A 353 8.61 -17.14 -14.12
C ARG A 353 7.22 -17.50 -14.65
N ARG A 354 7.01 -18.72 -15.14
CA ARG A 354 5.72 -19.18 -15.65
C ARG A 354 4.66 -19.17 -14.55
N ARG A 355 4.98 -19.72 -13.37
CA ARG A 355 4.07 -19.74 -12.21
C ARG A 355 3.74 -18.32 -11.73
N THR A 356 4.73 -17.42 -11.65
CA THR A 356 4.50 -16.01 -11.27
C THR A 356 3.60 -15.30 -12.29
N ARG A 357 3.74 -15.56 -13.59
CA ARG A 357 2.82 -15.02 -14.61
C ARG A 357 1.40 -15.56 -14.47
N MET A 358 1.25 -16.84 -14.11
CA MET A 358 -0.07 -17.38 -13.79
C MET A 358 -0.62 -16.74 -12.52
N GLY A 359 0.23 -16.49 -11.53
CA GLY A 359 -0.11 -15.73 -10.33
C GLY A 359 -0.57 -14.31 -10.62
N LEU A 360 0.07 -13.60 -11.57
CA LEU A 360 -0.39 -12.28 -12.02
C LEU A 360 -1.81 -12.32 -12.57
N ALA A 361 -2.10 -13.29 -13.45
CA ALA A 361 -3.45 -13.43 -14.00
C ALA A 361 -4.48 -13.78 -12.93
N LEU A 362 -4.17 -14.73 -12.03
CA LEU A 362 -5.04 -15.09 -10.92
C LEU A 362 -5.31 -13.89 -9.99
N SER A 363 -4.26 -13.18 -9.58
CA SER A 363 -4.37 -12.04 -8.68
C SER A 363 -5.12 -10.86 -9.33
N ALA A 364 -4.94 -10.65 -10.65
CA ALA A 364 -5.69 -9.65 -11.40
C ALA A 364 -7.20 -9.99 -11.45
N VAL A 365 -7.55 -11.26 -11.65
CA VAL A 365 -8.96 -11.72 -11.60
C VAL A 365 -9.54 -11.52 -10.21
N LEU A 366 -8.84 -11.96 -9.16
CA LEU A 366 -9.32 -11.79 -7.78
C LEU A 366 -9.44 -10.32 -7.38
N ALA A 367 -8.48 -9.49 -7.76
CA ALA A 367 -8.55 -8.04 -7.56
C ALA A 367 -9.75 -7.44 -8.28
N SER A 368 -10.03 -7.89 -9.52
CA SER A 368 -11.20 -7.43 -10.29
C SER A 368 -12.52 -7.81 -9.63
N VAL A 369 -12.64 -9.06 -9.17
CA VAL A 369 -13.83 -9.50 -8.43
C VAL A 369 -14.00 -8.67 -7.15
N GLY A 370 -12.94 -8.50 -6.37
CA GLY A 370 -12.99 -7.68 -5.16
C GLY A 370 -13.37 -6.22 -5.45
N ALA A 371 -12.77 -5.60 -6.46
CA ALA A 371 -13.08 -4.21 -6.85
C ALA A 371 -14.53 -4.00 -7.33
N LEU A 372 -15.22 -5.06 -7.73
CA LEU A 372 -16.64 -5.01 -8.11
C LEU A 372 -17.60 -5.34 -6.95
N VAL A 373 -17.08 -5.91 -5.87
CA VAL A 373 -17.88 -6.31 -4.67
C VAL A 373 -17.79 -5.25 -3.58
N PHE A 374 -16.66 -4.60 -3.42
CA PHE A 374 -16.44 -3.62 -2.37
C PHE A 374 -16.65 -2.19 -2.89
N ASP A 375 -17.41 -1.40 -2.13
CA ASP A 375 -17.72 -0.01 -2.50
C ASP A 375 -16.67 1.00 -1.97
N SER A 376 -15.89 0.63 -0.96
CA SER A 376 -14.89 1.51 -0.33
C SER A 376 -13.50 0.89 -0.33
N ALA A 377 -12.56 1.57 -0.98
CA ALA A 377 -11.16 1.20 -0.96
C ALA A 377 -10.52 1.33 0.43
N VAL A 378 -10.93 2.34 1.21
CA VAL A 378 -10.44 2.57 2.59
C VAL A 378 -10.91 1.44 3.50
N GLN A 379 -12.17 1.00 3.35
CA GLN A 379 -12.72 -0.12 4.12
C GLN A 379 -11.96 -1.43 3.86
N VAL A 380 -11.70 -1.74 2.58
CA VAL A 380 -10.88 -2.92 2.20
C VAL A 380 -9.49 -2.84 2.84
N TRP A 381 -8.88 -1.69 2.79
CA TRP A 381 -7.54 -1.46 3.33
C TRP A 381 -7.49 -1.69 4.83
N HIS A 382 -8.47 -1.14 5.55
CA HIS A 382 -8.59 -1.29 6.99
C HIS A 382 -8.86 -2.75 7.40
N ASP A 383 -9.83 -3.41 6.77
CA ASP A 383 -10.26 -4.77 7.14
C ASP A 383 -9.16 -5.80 6.82
N VAL A 384 -8.59 -5.76 5.61
CA VAL A 384 -7.49 -6.65 5.22
C VAL A 384 -6.24 -6.37 6.06
N GLY A 385 -5.91 -5.09 6.29
CA GLY A 385 -4.80 -4.68 7.15
C GLY A 385 -4.92 -5.22 8.56
N SER A 386 -6.11 -5.14 9.16
CA SER A 386 -6.38 -5.65 10.52
C SER A 386 -6.20 -7.17 10.62
N VAL A 387 -6.73 -7.93 9.65
CA VAL A 387 -6.59 -9.40 9.61
C VAL A 387 -5.13 -9.81 9.44
N VAL A 388 -4.45 -9.24 8.45
CA VAL A 388 -3.10 -9.68 8.09
C VAL A 388 -2.06 -9.24 9.11
N THR A 389 -2.17 -8.01 9.64
CA THR A 389 -1.27 -7.54 10.68
C THR A 389 -1.35 -8.40 11.93
N SER A 390 -2.56 -8.67 12.42
CA SER A 390 -2.74 -9.52 13.59
C SER A 390 -2.26 -10.96 13.35
N THR A 391 -2.39 -11.47 12.13
CA THR A 391 -1.94 -12.80 11.74
C THR A 391 -0.40 -12.91 11.72
N LEU A 392 0.29 -11.93 11.14
CA LEU A 392 1.72 -12.04 10.88
C LEU A 392 2.61 -11.37 11.94
N LEU A 393 2.12 -10.33 12.63
CA LEU A 393 2.97 -9.46 13.46
C LEU A 393 3.73 -10.24 14.54
N LEU A 394 3.03 -10.97 15.40
CA LEU A 394 3.66 -11.68 16.49
C LEU A 394 4.54 -12.83 16.02
N PRO A 395 4.13 -13.73 15.11
CA PRO A 395 5.00 -14.77 14.58
C PRO A 395 6.25 -14.23 13.89
N VAL A 396 6.16 -13.15 13.11
CA VAL A 396 7.32 -12.56 12.43
C VAL A 396 8.28 -11.90 13.42
N LEU A 397 7.77 -11.20 14.43
CA LEU A 397 8.59 -10.63 15.49
C LEU A 397 9.29 -11.73 16.30
N ALA A 398 8.60 -12.82 16.58
CA ALA A 398 9.11 -13.94 17.36
C ALA A 398 10.22 -14.73 16.65
N ILE A 399 10.42 -14.57 15.34
CA ILE A 399 11.60 -15.11 14.63
C ILE A 399 12.92 -14.64 15.27
N HIS A 400 12.92 -13.42 15.79
CA HIS A 400 14.08 -12.74 16.33
C HIS A 400 14.28 -12.95 17.84
N LEU A 401 13.41 -13.71 18.49
CA LEU A 401 13.55 -14.05 19.90
C LEU A 401 14.63 -15.13 20.12
N PRO A 402 15.27 -15.17 21.30
CA PRO A 402 16.19 -16.25 21.67
C PRO A 402 15.46 -17.61 21.75
N ALA A 403 16.19 -18.70 21.58
CA ALA A 403 15.67 -20.06 21.46
C ALA A 403 14.57 -20.45 22.47
N PRO A 404 14.64 -20.12 23.77
CA PRO A 404 13.59 -20.49 24.72
C PRO A 404 12.23 -19.84 24.43
N TRP A 405 12.23 -18.65 23.82
CA TRP A 405 11.04 -17.86 23.51
C TRP A 405 10.55 -18.00 22.07
N LYS A 406 11.33 -18.68 21.22
CA LYS A 406 10.97 -18.88 19.83
C LYS A 406 9.85 -19.91 19.72
N PRO A 407 8.69 -19.62 19.10
CA PRO A 407 7.58 -20.55 18.99
C PRO A 407 7.94 -21.86 18.28
N SER A 408 7.22 -22.93 18.57
CA SER A 408 7.22 -24.13 17.73
C SER A 408 6.47 -23.88 16.42
N GLU A 409 6.55 -24.81 15.46
CA GLU A 409 5.73 -24.74 14.25
C GLU A 409 4.24 -24.71 14.59
N ILE A 410 3.81 -25.56 15.52
CA ILE A 410 2.41 -25.61 15.97
C ILE A 410 2.00 -24.31 16.64
N GLY A 411 2.85 -23.76 17.52
CA GLY A 411 2.59 -22.49 18.22
C GLY A 411 2.45 -21.33 17.24
N ALA A 412 3.35 -21.23 16.23
CA ALA A 412 3.29 -20.19 15.22
C ALA A 412 2.03 -20.33 14.31
N VAL A 413 1.71 -21.56 13.87
CA VAL A 413 0.52 -21.81 13.03
C VAL A 413 -0.77 -21.53 13.80
N SER A 414 -0.88 -22.01 15.05
CA SER A 414 -2.08 -21.77 15.86
C SER A 414 -2.28 -20.28 16.15
N ALA A 415 -1.21 -19.53 16.43
CA ALA A 415 -1.29 -18.08 16.62
C ALA A 415 -1.79 -17.36 15.36
N MET A 416 -1.24 -17.72 14.18
CA MET A 416 -1.66 -17.13 12.90
C MET A 416 -3.13 -17.45 12.58
N ILE A 417 -3.56 -18.72 12.71
CA ILE A 417 -4.92 -19.11 12.39
C ILE A 417 -5.91 -18.47 13.37
N THR A 418 -5.60 -18.50 14.68
CA THR A 418 -6.45 -17.90 15.71
C THR A 418 -6.64 -16.41 15.47
N ALA A 419 -5.55 -15.66 15.17
CA ALA A 419 -5.64 -14.25 14.86
C ALA A 419 -6.51 -13.99 13.63
N ALA A 420 -6.29 -14.73 12.53
CA ALA A 420 -7.07 -14.59 11.30
C ALA A 420 -8.56 -14.86 11.53
N VAL A 421 -8.89 -15.93 12.26
CA VAL A 421 -10.27 -16.30 12.56
C VAL A 421 -10.94 -15.23 13.44
N ILE A 422 -10.28 -14.78 14.51
CA ILE A 422 -10.85 -13.77 15.41
C ILE A 422 -11.06 -12.45 14.63
N ALA A 423 -10.06 -11.93 13.92
CA ALA A 423 -10.18 -10.68 13.18
C ALA A 423 -11.29 -10.75 12.13
N THR A 424 -11.34 -11.83 11.34
CA THR A 424 -12.39 -12.02 10.32
C THR A 424 -13.77 -12.12 10.97
N THR A 425 -13.91 -12.84 12.08
CA THR A 425 -15.18 -12.94 12.81
C THR A 425 -15.64 -11.58 13.31
N TRP A 426 -14.72 -10.77 13.85
CA TRP A 426 -15.03 -9.41 14.31
C TRP A 426 -15.54 -8.52 13.17
N ILE A 427 -14.91 -8.59 12.00
CA ILE A 427 -15.33 -7.85 10.81
C ILE A 427 -16.71 -8.30 10.32
N VAL A 428 -16.94 -9.62 10.24
CA VAL A 428 -18.23 -10.18 9.76
C VAL A 428 -19.38 -9.84 10.72
N LEU A 429 -19.10 -9.80 12.02
CA LEU A 429 -20.12 -9.48 13.04
C LEU A 429 -20.33 -7.98 13.25
N ARG A 430 -19.65 -7.12 12.47
CA ARG A 430 -19.86 -5.66 12.50
C ARG A 430 -21.32 -5.30 12.22
N ARG A 431 -21.84 -4.33 12.97
CA ARG A 431 -23.19 -3.80 12.81
C ARG A 431 -23.13 -2.32 12.43
N GLY A 432 -23.38 -2.02 11.17
CA GLY A 432 -23.13 -0.68 10.62
C GLY A 432 -21.63 -0.36 10.73
N ASP A 433 -21.28 0.77 11.32
CA ASP A 433 -19.87 1.19 11.50
C ASP A 433 -19.26 0.72 12.84
N ALA A 434 -20.05 0.11 13.73
CA ALA A 434 -19.58 -0.33 15.04
C ALA A 434 -19.12 -1.80 15.02
N TYR A 435 -17.91 -2.05 15.51
CA TYR A 435 -17.39 -3.38 15.76
C TYR A 435 -17.95 -3.99 17.05
N LEU A 436 -17.83 -5.31 17.18
CA LEU A 436 -18.25 -6.03 18.38
C LEU A 436 -17.52 -5.47 19.61
N LEU A 437 -18.26 -5.13 20.67
CA LEU A 437 -17.75 -4.54 21.91
C LEU A 437 -17.03 -3.20 21.73
N ASP A 438 -17.27 -2.48 20.63
CA ASP A 438 -16.56 -1.26 20.25
C ASP A 438 -15.04 -1.41 20.23
N LEU A 439 -14.56 -2.64 19.95
CA LEU A 439 -13.14 -2.96 19.84
C LEU A 439 -12.75 -3.20 18.38
N GLU A 440 -11.68 -2.57 17.95
CA GLU A 440 -11.07 -2.81 16.65
C GLU A 440 -10.65 -4.29 16.49
N PRO A 441 -10.88 -4.92 15.31
CA PRO A 441 -10.63 -6.35 15.07
C PRO A 441 -9.23 -6.81 15.44
N MET A 442 -8.24 -5.93 15.29
CA MET A 442 -6.84 -6.24 15.55
C MET A 442 -6.54 -6.53 17.02
N PHE A 443 -7.24 -5.88 17.98
CA PHE A 443 -6.97 -6.08 19.41
C PHE A 443 -7.30 -7.49 19.90
N PRO A 444 -8.55 -7.99 19.74
CA PRO A 444 -8.86 -9.35 20.17
C PRO A 444 -8.08 -10.40 19.38
N ALA A 445 -7.74 -10.13 18.12
CA ALA A 445 -6.94 -11.03 17.30
C ALA A 445 -5.49 -11.13 17.78
N LEU A 446 -4.82 -10.00 18.05
CA LEU A 446 -3.47 -10.00 18.63
C LEU A 446 -3.44 -10.64 20.02
N PHE A 447 -4.47 -10.41 20.84
CA PHE A 447 -4.57 -11.06 22.15
C PHE A 447 -4.69 -12.58 21.99
N GLY A 448 -5.55 -13.07 21.08
CA GLY A 448 -5.68 -14.50 20.80
C GLY A 448 -4.36 -15.12 20.29
N ALA A 449 -3.65 -14.44 19.40
CA ALA A 449 -2.35 -14.89 18.93
C ALA A 449 -1.32 -14.96 20.09
N ALA A 450 -1.27 -13.95 20.94
CA ALA A 450 -0.38 -13.92 22.10
C ALA A 450 -0.68 -15.06 23.09
N CYS A 451 -1.96 -15.37 23.34
CA CYS A 451 -2.37 -16.51 24.16
C CYS A 451 -1.87 -17.84 23.56
N CYS A 452 -1.98 -18.03 22.24
CA CYS A 452 -1.47 -19.25 21.58
C CYS A 452 0.05 -19.38 21.73
N LEU A 453 0.79 -18.29 21.53
CA LEU A 453 2.27 -18.30 21.68
C LEU A 453 2.68 -18.57 23.13
N LEU A 454 1.98 -17.99 24.10
CA LEU A 454 2.22 -18.23 25.53
C LEU A 454 1.90 -19.68 25.91
N ALA A 455 0.79 -20.23 25.46
CA ALA A 455 0.41 -21.62 25.69
C ALA A 455 1.46 -22.58 25.10
N ASP A 456 1.93 -22.32 23.89
CA ASP A 456 3.02 -23.09 23.26
C ASP A 456 4.30 -23.03 24.10
N HIS A 457 4.67 -21.83 24.61
CA HIS A 457 5.86 -21.68 25.47
C HIS A 457 5.73 -22.45 26.79
N LEU A 458 4.56 -22.38 27.44
CA LEU A 458 4.31 -23.05 28.72
C LEU A 458 4.20 -24.58 28.61
N SER A 459 3.76 -25.09 27.46
CA SER A 459 3.59 -26.52 27.20
C SER A 459 4.92 -27.27 26.91
N ARG A 460 6.02 -26.54 26.67
CA ARG A 460 7.29 -27.17 26.37
C ARG A 460 8.01 -27.65 27.62
N PRO A 461 8.61 -28.82 27.58
CA PRO A 461 9.48 -29.27 28.64
C PRO A 461 10.58 -28.23 28.89
N LYS A 462 10.75 -27.76 30.12
CA LYS A 462 11.91 -26.97 30.48
C LYS A 462 13.12 -27.87 30.29
N GLU A 463 13.98 -27.59 29.32
CA GLU A 463 15.28 -28.22 29.22
C GLU A 463 15.97 -27.98 30.59
N SER A 464 16.19 -29.06 31.30
CA SER A 464 16.96 -29.03 32.55
C SER A 464 18.35 -28.53 32.21
N SER A 465 18.65 -27.30 32.64
CA SER A 465 19.96 -26.62 32.57
C SER A 465 21.07 -27.46 33.16
#